data_438eb29b95f1afedc6446bcd2cff89af
#
_entry.id   438eb29b95f1afedc6446bcd2cff89af
#
_cell.length_a   1.000
_cell.length_b   1.000
_cell.length_c   1.000
_cell.angle_alpha   90.00
_cell.angle_beta   90.00
_cell.angle_gamma   90.00
#
_symmetry.space_group_name_H-M   'P 1'
#
loop_
_entity.id
_entity.type
_entity.pdbx_description
1 polymer ?
#
loop_
_entity_poly.entity_id
_entity_poly.type
_entity_poly.pdbx_seq_one_letter_code
_entity_poly.pdbx_strand_id
1 'polypeptide(L)'
;AGSLHMTIQTAVLIDTLIELGAKVRWSSCNIFSTQDHAAAYLAAKGVPVFAWKGETEEEYWWCIDQTLTGWEPNMLLDDGHDLTHRVHDRYPELLAGINGVTEETTTGIHKIREAMEAGKFKLRAINVNDSVTKSKFDNLYGCRESLVDSIKRATDTMIAGKITVVCGFGDVGKI
;
A
#
# COMPACT_ATOMS: atom_id res chain seq x y z
N ALA A 1 -11.86 -1.40 -1.82
CA ALA A 1 -10.76 -1.11 -2.72
C ALA A 1 -9.46 -1.07 -1.93
N GLY A 2 -8.39 -1.61 -2.49
CA GLY A 2 -7.08 -1.59 -1.85
C GLY A 2 -5.99 -1.03 -2.76
N SER A 3 -5.05 -0.31 -2.15
CA SER A 3 -3.80 0.14 -2.78
C SER A 3 -2.66 -0.09 -1.79
N LEU A 4 -2.03 -1.24 -1.93
CA LEU A 4 -0.91 -1.71 -1.11
C LEU A 4 0.00 -2.57 -1.98
N HIS A 5 1.28 -2.62 -1.68
CA HIS A 5 2.29 -3.40 -2.42
C HIS A 5 1.76 -4.77 -2.84
N MET A 6 1.66 -5.01 -4.16
CA MET A 6 1.11 -6.27 -4.69
C MET A 6 2.14 -7.40 -4.62
N THR A 7 2.41 -7.83 -3.41
CA THR A 7 3.35 -8.92 -3.08
C THR A 7 2.62 -10.23 -2.81
N ILE A 8 3.37 -11.32 -2.60
CA ILE A 8 2.80 -12.62 -2.18
C ILE A 8 2.02 -12.47 -0.86
N GLN A 9 2.54 -11.70 0.10
CA GLN A 9 1.87 -11.46 1.38
C GLN A 9 0.52 -10.77 1.18
N THR A 10 0.47 -9.77 0.30
CA THR A 10 -0.77 -9.09 -0.07
C THR A 10 -1.73 -10.03 -0.81
N ALA A 11 -1.23 -10.94 -1.64
CA ALA A 11 -2.09 -11.95 -2.28
C ALA A 11 -2.77 -12.86 -1.24
N VAL A 12 -2.05 -13.26 -0.19
CA VAL A 12 -2.63 -14.03 0.93
C VAL A 12 -3.68 -13.21 1.69
N LEU A 13 -3.42 -11.92 1.93
CA LEU A 13 -4.42 -11.02 2.53
C LEU A 13 -5.69 -10.94 1.67
N ILE A 14 -5.55 -10.75 0.36
CA ILE A 14 -6.69 -10.66 -0.57
C ILE A 14 -7.48 -11.98 -0.59
N ASP A 15 -6.81 -13.12 -0.69
CA ASP A 15 -7.46 -14.43 -0.60
C ASP A 15 -8.23 -14.59 0.71
N THR A 16 -7.63 -14.19 1.83
CA THR A 16 -8.29 -14.23 3.14
C THR A 16 -9.53 -13.34 3.18
N LEU A 17 -9.46 -12.12 2.65
CA LEU A 17 -10.61 -11.22 2.58
C LEU A 17 -11.74 -11.81 1.73
N ILE A 18 -11.40 -12.46 0.60
CA ILE A 18 -12.38 -13.11 -0.27
C ILE A 18 -13.04 -14.31 0.43
N GLU A 19 -12.27 -15.14 1.12
CA GLU A 19 -12.82 -16.25 1.92
C GLU A 19 -13.75 -15.77 3.05
N LEU A 20 -13.51 -14.58 3.57
CA LEU A 20 -14.38 -13.90 4.52
C LEU A 20 -15.61 -13.22 3.85
N GLY A 21 -15.77 -13.36 2.55
CA GLY A 21 -16.91 -12.84 1.78
C GLY A 21 -16.74 -11.44 1.22
N ALA A 22 -15.55 -10.85 1.26
CA ALA A 22 -15.31 -9.54 0.67
C ALA A 22 -15.22 -9.62 -0.86
N LYS A 23 -15.70 -8.57 -1.52
CA LYS A 23 -15.40 -8.30 -2.93
C LYS A 23 -14.24 -7.33 -2.98
N VAL A 24 -13.19 -7.67 -3.72
CA VAL A 24 -11.93 -6.93 -3.70
C VAL A 24 -11.56 -6.44 -5.09
N ARG A 25 -11.07 -5.20 -5.20
CA ARG A 25 -10.29 -4.66 -6.31
C ARG A 25 -8.99 -4.08 -5.77
N TRP A 26 -7.88 -4.26 -6.49
CA TRP A 26 -6.58 -3.94 -5.95
C TRP A 26 -5.64 -3.28 -6.96
N SER A 27 -4.87 -2.29 -6.49
CA SER A 27 -3.70 -1.73 -7.17
C SER A 27 -2.48 -1.77 -6.25
N SER A 28 -1.30 -1.52 -6.80
CA SER A 28 -0.11 -1.29 -5.98
C SER A 28 -0.04 0.17 -5.51
N CYS A 29 0.64 0.41 -4.39
CA CYS A 29 0.98 1.74 -3.89
C CYS A 29 2.38 2.20 -4.31
N ASN A 30 3.06 1.45 -5.17
CA ASN A 30 4.40 1.78 -5.65
C ASN A 30 4.67 1.09 -7.00
N ILE A 31 5.24 1.84 -7.94
CA ILE A 31 5.50 1.40 -9.33
C ILE A 31 6.51 0.25 -9.46
N PHE A 32 7.33 -0.03 -8.45
CA PHE A 32 8.37 -1.06 -8.49
C PHE A 32 8.14 -2.26 -7.58
N SER A 33 7.19 -2.18 -6.65
CA SER A 33 7.06 -3.17 -5.59
C SER A 33 6.22 -4.39 -5.95
N THR A 34 5.48 -4.37 -7.06
CA THR A 34 4.67 -5.50 -7.49
C THR A 34 5.52 -6.73 -7.78
N GLN A 35 5.10 -7.88 -7.27
CA GLN A 35 5.55 -9.18 -7.71
C GLN A 35 4.55 -9.71 -8.75
N ASP A 36 4.94 -9.67 -10.03
CA ASP A 36 4.03 -9.96 -11.15
C ASP A 36 3.37 -11.33 -11.05
N HIS A 37 4.07 -12.33 -10.53
CA HIS A 37 3.48 -13.66 -10.32
C HIS A 37 2.38 -13.67 -9.25
N ALA A 38 2.43 -12.80 -8.23
CA ALA A 38 1.38 -12.65 -7.24
C ALA A 38 0.15 -11.96 -7.86
N ALA A 39 0.35 -10.91 -8.66
CA ALA A 39 -0.71 -10.25 -9.40
C ALA A 39 -1.37 -11.22 -10.42
N ALA A 40 -0.57 -11.96 -11.17
CA ALA A 40 -1.05 -12.96 -12.12
C ALA A 40 -1.86 -14.09 -11.46
N TYR A 41 -1.44 -14.55 -10.28
CA TYR A 41 -2.16 -15.55 -9.51
C TYR A 41 -3.57 -15.09 -9.16
N LEU A 42 -3.72 -13.87 -8.65
CA LEU A 42 -5.02 -13.30 -8.31
C LEU A 42 -5.89 -13.05 -9.55
N ALA A 43 -5.29 -12.52 -10.61
CA ALA A 43 -5.99 -12.29 -11.88
C ALA A 43 -6.52 -13.62 -12.46
N ALA A 44 -5.76 -14.70 -12.40
CA ALA A 44 -6.19 -16.03 -12.82
C ALA A 44 -7.39 -16.58 -12.00
N LYS A 45 -7.54 -16.13 -10.76
CA LYS A 45 -8.71 -16.43 -9.90
C LYS A 45 -9.91 -15.53 -10.18
N GLY A 46 -9.79 -14.58 -11.10
CA GLY A 46 -10.83 -13.61 -11.44
C GLY A 46 -10.92 -12.42 -10.50
N VAL A 47 -9.92 -12.18 -9.69
CA VAL A 47 -9.83 -10.98 -8.85
C VAL A 47 -9.35 -9.81 -9.71
N PRO A 48 -10.06 -8.66 -9.73
CA PRO A 48 -9.60 -7.48 -10.45
C PRO A 48 -8.37 -6.87 -9.78
N VAL A 49 -7.19 -7.15 -10.32
CA VAL A 49 -5.90 -6.62 -9.87
C VAL A 49 -5.29 -5.80 -11.00
N PHE A 50 -4.96 -4.56 -10.69
CA PHE A 50 -4.37 -3.59 -11.60
C PHE A 50 -2.99 -3.20 -11.05
N ALA A 51 -1.99 -4.04 -11.28
CA ALA A 51 -0.64 -3.83 -10.80
C ALA A 51 0.38 -4.68 -11.58
N TRP A 52 1.51 -4.09 -11.93
CA TRP A 52 2.68 -4.79 -12.47
C TRP A 52 3.97 -4.07 -12.06
N LYS A 53 5.09 -4.74 -12.18
CA LYS A 53 6.38 -4.13 -11.85
C LYS A 53 6.85 -3.22 -12.97
N GLY A 54 7.21 -2.00 -12.62
CA GLY A 54 7.74 -1.02 -13.58
C GLY A 54 6.66 -0.23 -14.30
N GLU A 55 5.54 0.00 -13.64
CA GLU A 55 4.53 0.97 -14.09
C GLU A 55 5.17 2.34 -14.33
N THR A 56 4.74 3.03 -15.36
CA THR A 56 4.95 4.47 -15.48
C THR A 56 4.05 5.22 -14.49
N GLU A 57 4.31 6.50 -14.25
CA GLU A 57 3.46 7.30 -13.39
C GLU A 57 2.01 7.37 -13.90
N GLU A 58 1.82 7.46 -15.22
CA GLU A 58 0.51 7.47 -15.85
C GLU A 58 -0.23 6.14 -15.65
N GLU A 59 0.45 5.02 -15.83
CA GLU A 59 -0.10 3.68 -15.60
C GLU A 59 -0.44 3.46 -14.12
N TYR A 60 0.38 3.93 -13.20
CA TYR A 60 0.12 3.87 -11.77
C TYR A 60 -1.20 4.55 -11.39
N TRP A 61 -1.41 5.78 -11.86
CA TRP A 61 -2.66 6.50 -11.60
C TRP A 61 -3.86 5.85 -12.30
N TRP A 62 -3.66 5.31 -13.50
CA TRP A 62 -4.67 4.52 -14.19
C TRP A 62 -5.05 3.27 -13.38
N CYS A 63 -4.10 2.55 -12.83
CA CYS A 63 -4.33 1.37 -11.99
C CYS A 63 -5.18 1.70 -10.75
N ILE A 64 -4.87 2.81 -10.07
CA ILE A 64 -5.68 3.29 -8.94
C ILE A 64 -7.10 3.61 -9.40
N ASP A 65 -7.26 4.34 -10.51
CA ASP A 65 -8.57 4.67 -11.06
C ASP A 65 -9.40 3.41 -11.40
N GLN A 66 -8.78 2.34 -11.90
CA GLN A 66 -9.47 1.08 -12.19
C GLN A 66 -10.01 0.39 -10.94
N THR A 67 -9.44 0.61 -9.77
CA THR A 67 -10.00 0.06 -8.52
C THR A 67 -11.30 0.74 -8.10
N LEU A 68 -11.57 1.92 -8.64
CA LEU A 68 -12.71 2.79 -8.29
C LEU A 68 -13.76 2.87 -9.39
N THR A 69 -13.33 2.89 -10.67
CA THR A 69 -14.21 3.13 -11.81
C THR A 69 -15.29 2.05 -11.96
N GLY A 70 -16.56 2.48 -12.00
CA GLY A 70 -17.70 1.58 -12.17
C GLY A 70 -17.90 0.61 -11.01
N TRP A 71 -17.44 0.98 -9.83
CA TRP A 71 -17.57 0.21 -8.60
C TRP A 71 -17.78 1.12 -7.39
N GLU A 72 -18.49 0.61 -6.39
CA GLU A 72 -18.82 1.34 -5.17
C GLU A 72 -18.19 0.63 -3.97
N PRO A 73 -16.92 0.92 -3.65
CA PRO A 73 -16.28 0.34 -2.47
C PRO A 73 -16.89 0.91 -1.18
N ASN A 74 -17.09 0.06 -0.19
CA ASN A 74 -17.53 0.49 1.14
C ASN A 74 -16.41 0.60 2.17
N MET A 75 -15.21 0.12 1.84
CA MET A 75 -14.00 0.21 2.65
C MET A 75 -12.79 0.46 1.75
N LEU A 76 -11.85 1.25 2.25
CA LEU A 76 -10.54 1.44 1.63
C LEU A 76 -9.44 0.84 2.50
N LEU A 77 -8.45 0.23 1.86
CA LEU A 77 -7.17 -0.11 2.45
C LEU A 77 -6.09 0.62 1.65
N ASP A 78 -5.35 1.50 2.28
CA ASP A 78 -4.41 2.39 1.61
C ASP A 78 -3.03 2.33 2.26
N ASP A 79 -2.01 2.58 1.46
CA ASP A 79 -0.61 2.66 1.88
C ASP A 79 0.05 3.85 1.21
N GLY A 80 0.06 4.99 1.90
CA GLY A 80 0.62 6.24 1.40
C GLY A 80 -0.42 7.28 0.98
N HIS A 81 -1.72 7.01 1.16
CA HIS A 81 -2.83 7.95 0.96
C HIS A 81 -3.22 8.22 -0.50
N ASP A 82 -2.63 7.55 -1.48
CA ASP A 82 -2.87 7.91 -2.87
C ASP A 82 -4.25 7.46 -3.36
N LEU A 83 -4.73 6.27 -2.99
CA LEU A 83 -6.10 5.81 -3.26
C LEU A 83 -7.13 6.71 -2.58
N THR A 84 -6.91 7.03 -1.31
CA THR A 84 -7.79 7.88 -0.52
C THR A 84 -7.84 9.31 -1.06
N HIS A 85 -6.69 9.86 -1.45
CA HIS A 85 -6.61 11.15 -2.12
C HIS A 85 -7.40 11.15 -3.43
N ARG A 86 -7.26 10.10 -4.24
CA ARG A 86 -7.96 9.95 -5.51
C ARG A 86 -9.47 9.96 -5.34
N VAL A 87 -9.98 9.29 -4.28
CA VAL A 87 -11.41 9.32 -3.94
C VAL A 87 -11.88 10.75 -3.61
N HIS A 88 -11.11 11.50 -2.82
CA HIS A 88 -11.49 12.87 -2.46
C HIS A 88 -11.43 13.86 -3.63
N ASP A 89 -10.46 13.66 -4.55
CA ASP A 89 -10.20 14.58 -5.66
C ASP A 89 -11.05 14.27 -6.91
N ARG A 90 -11.14 12.98 -7.28
CA ARG A 90 -11.73 12.56 -8.55
C ARG A 90 -13.06 11.83 -8.46
N TYR A 91 -13.33 11.18 -7.31
CA TYR A 91 -14.50 10.35 -7.10
C TYR A 91 -15.27 10.73 -5.83
N PRO A 92 -15.54 12.05 -5.59
CA PRO A 92 -16.18 12.49 -4.36
C PRO A 92 -17.59 11.92 -4.15
N GLU A 93 -18.24 11.45 -5.20
CA GLU A 93 -19.52 10.76 -5.15
C GLU A 93 -19.46 9.43 -4.40
N LEU A 94 -18.28 8.77 -4.36
CA LEU A 94 -18.09 7.51 -3.64
C LEU A 94 -18.02 7.70 -2.12
N LEU A 95 -17.68 8.91 -1.65
CA LEU A 95 -17.47 9.20 -0.22
C LEU A 95 -18.66 8.79 0.66
N ALA A 96 -19.88 8.97 0.16
CA ALA A 96 -21.09 8.65 0.92
C ALA A 96 -21.26 7.14 1.19
N GLY A 97 -20.71 6.29 0.32
CA GLY A 97 -20.78 4.83 0.46
C GLY A 97 -19.60 4.22 1.22
N ILE A 98 -18.52 4.98 1.45
CA ILE A 98 -17.31 4.50 2.10
C ILE A 98 -17.41 4.67 3.62
N ASN A 99 -17.37 3.56 4.37
CA ASN A 99 -17.41 3.57 5.84
C ASN A 99 -16.11 4.07 6.47
N GLY A 100 -14.98 3.91 5.78
CA GLY A 100 -13.68 4.35 6.27
C GLY A 100 -12.51 3.80 5.47
N VAL A 101 -11.31 4.21 5.89
CA VAL A 101 -10.03 3.78 5.35
C VAL A 101 -9.12 3.27 6.45
N THR A 102 -8.36 2.22 6.18
CA THR A 102 -7.21 1.80 6.97
C THR A 102 -5.95 2.28 6.25
N GLU A 103 -5.08 3.00 6.96
CA GLU A 103 -3.81 3.51 6.42
C GLU A 103 -2.63 2.79 7.04
N GLU A 104 -1.76 2.24 6.18
CA GLU A 104 -0.68 1.34 6.56
C GLU A 104 0.60 2.05 6.96
N THR A 105 0.87 3.28 6.46
CA THR A 105 2.22 3.83 6.53
C THR A 105 2.30 5.25 7.09
N THR A 106 3.46 5.59 7.64
CA THR A 106 3.73 6.88 8.30
C THR A 106 3.44 8.07 7.39
N THR A 107 3.88 8.03 6.14
CA THR A 107 3.66 9.12 5.18
C THR A 107 2.20 9.34 4.87
N GLY A 108 1.41 8.26 4.76
CA GLY A 108 -0.03 8.35 4.55
C GLY A 108 -0.74 8.94 5.77
N ILE A 109 -0.37 8.54 6.99
CA ILE A 109 -0.92 9.11 8.22
C ILE A 109 -0.63 10.62 8.31
N HIS A 110 0.57 11.07 7.90
CA HIS A 110 0.87 12.50 7.88
C HIS A 110 -0.04 13.24 6.91
N LYS A 111 -0.21 12.75 5.68
CA LYS A 111 -1.11 13.34 4.66
C LYS A 111 -2.57 13.39 5.16
N ILE A 112 -3.04 12.32 5.83
CA ILE A 112 -4.39 12.29 6.43
C ILE A 112 -4.53 13.38 7.49
N ARG A 113 -3.56 13.52 8.41
CA ARG A 113 -3.58 14.56 9.45
C ARG A 113 -3.61 15.97 8.86
N GLU A 114 -2.76 16.24 7.88
CA GLU A 114 -2.75 17.52 7.17
C GLU A 114 -4.10 17.80 6.49
N ALA A 115 -4.70 16.80 5.85
CA ALA A 115 -6.01 16.93 5.22
C ALA A 115 -7.13 17.15 6.25
N MET A 116 -7.05 16.53 7.44
CA MET A 116 -7.99 16.75 8.54
C MET A 116 -7.86 18.16 9.10
N GLU A 117 -6.65 18.65 9.34
CA GLU A 117 -6.38 20.03 9.81
C GLU A 117 -6.88 21.09 8.81
N ALA A 118 -6.76 20.77 7.51
CA ALA A 118 -7.29 21.62 6.44
C ALA A 118 -8.82 21.52 6.25
N GLY A 119 -9.51 20.65 7.01
CA GLY A 119 -10.96 20.41 6.87
C GLY A 119 -11.36 19.72 5.56
N LYS A 120 -10.41 19.10 4.87
CA LYS A 120 -10.62 18.46 3.56
C LYS A 120 -10.88 16.95 3.64
N PHE A 121 -10.49 16.30 4.74
CA PHE A 121 -10.67 14.86 4.93
C PHE A 121 -12.09 14.54 5.41
N LYS A 122 -12.80 13.68 4.69
CA LYS A 122 -14.24 13.43 4.89
C LYS A 122 -14.57 11.99 5.30
N LEU A 123 -13.57 11.16 5.52
CA LEU A 123 -13.74 9.76 5.90
C LEU A 123 -13.35 9.52 7.36
N ARG A 124 -13.71 8.33 7.87
CA ARG A 124 -13.09 7.80 9.09
C ARG A 124 -11.78 7.12 8.71
N ALA A 125 -10.70 7.37 9.45
CA ALA A 125 -9.42 6.72 9.22
C ALA A 125 -8.98 5.92 10.44
N ILE A 126 -8.47 4.72 10.19
CA ILE A 126 -7.81 3.87 11.18
C ILE A 126 -6.32 3.87 10.87
N ASN A 127 -5.53 4.37 11.81
CA ASN A 127 -4.08 4.38 11.73
C ASN A 127 -3.54 3.00 12.12
N VAL A 128 -3.28 2.16 11.12
CA VAL A 128 -2.68 0.83 11.31
C VAL A 128 -1.18 0.97 11.60
N ASN A 129 -0.51 1.96 10.99
CA ASN A 129 0.93 2.16 11.13
C ASN A 129 1.39 2.26 12.58
N ASP A 130 0.65 2.99 13.42
CA ASP A 130 1.04 3.25 14.81
C ASP A 130 0.56 2.15 15.78
N SER A 131 -0.11 1.11 15.30
CA SER A 131 -0.42 -0.03 16.15
C SER A 131 0.87 -0.73 16.59
N VAL A 132 0.90 -1.20 17.84
CA VAL A 132 2.09 -1.89 18.41
C VAL A 132 2.45 -3.12 17.57
N THR A 133 1.45 -3.86 17.13
CA THR A 133 1.61 -5.09 16.33
C THR A 133 2.07 -4.82 14.89
N LYS A 134 2.02 -3.55 14.41
CA LYS A 134 2.56 -3.16 13.11
C LYS A 134 3.91 -2.45 13.26
N SER A 135 3.96 -1.27 13.86
CA SER A 135 5.16 -0.43 13.87
C SER A 135 6.36 -1.04 14.59
N LYS A 136 6.12 -1.83 15.64
CA LYS A 136 7.20 -2.47 16.40
C LYS A 136 7.66 -3.81 15.82
N PHE A 137 6.99 -4.27 14.76
CA PHE A 137 7.37 -5.49 14.04
C PHE A 137 7.77 -5.15 12.60
N ASP A 138 6.85 -4.64 11.78
CA ASP A 138 7.12 -4.36 10.36
C ASP A 138 8.13 -3.22 10.17
N ASN A 139 7.86 -2.03 10.71
CA ASN A 139 8.76 -0.88 10.52
C ASN A 139 10.15 -1.13 11.13
N LEU A 140 10.25 -1.90 12.17
CA LEU A 140 11.49 -2.16 12.89
C LEU A 140 12.20 -3.40 12.38
N TYR A 141 11.60 -4.57 12.49
CA TYR A 141 12.24 -5.86 12.16
C TYR A 141 12.11 -6.21 10.67
N GLY A 142 10.97 -5.91 10.06
CA GLY A 142 10.75 -6.18 8.64
C GLY A 142 11.73 -5.44 7.75
N CYS A 143 11.98 -4.15 8.03
CA CYS A 143 12.93 -3.35 7.27
C CYS A 143 14.38 -3.77 7.50
N ARG A 144 14.75 -4.22 8.71
CA ARG A 144 16.10 -4.74 9.01
C ARG A 144 16.46 -5.94 8.14
N GLU A 145 15.52 -6.86 8.02
CA GLU A 145 15.71 -8.07 7.22
C GLU A 145 15.66 -7.75 5.73
N SER A 146 14.62 -7.05 5.28
CA SER A 146 14.37 -6.80 3.87
C SER A 146 15.40 -5.90 3.20
N LEU A 147 15.96 -4.91 3.91
CA LEU A 147 17.00 -4.04 3.36
C LEU A 147 18.26 -4.83 2.98
N VAL A 148 18.75 -5.64 3.91
CA VAL A 148 19.97 -6.44 3.69
C VAL A 148 19.76 -7.48 2.62
N ASP A 149 18.62 -8.18 2.64
CA ASP A 149 18.24 -9.16 1.62
C ASP A 149 18.12 -8.51 0.23
N SER A 150 17.46 -7.36 0.15
CA SER A 150 17.29 -6.63 -1.11
C SER A 150 18.60 -6.15 -1.71
N ILE A 151 19.52 -5.62 -0.89
CA ILE A 151 20.85 -5.21 -1.36
C ILE A 151 21.59 -6.41 -1.94
N LYS A 152 21.61 -7.54 -1.25
CA LYS A 152 22.29 -8.77 -1.71
C LYS A 152 21.71 -9.27 -3.02
N ARG A 153 20.39 -9.35 -3.13
CA ARG A 153 19.71 -9.81 -4.34
C ARG A 153 19.90 -8.87 -5.53
N ALA A 154 19.87 -7.56 -5.29
CA ALA A 154 19.99 -6.57 -6.36
C ALA A 154 21.41 -6.40 -6.87
N THR A 155 22.44 -6.62 -6.02
CA THR A 155 23.82 -6.28 -6.35
C THR A 155 24.77 -7.45 -6.38
N ASP A 156 24.37 -8.61 -5.86
CA ASP A 156 25.23 -9.80 -5.66
C ASP A 156 26.54 -9.46 -4.90
N THR A 157 26.47 -8.47 -4.01
CA THR A 157 27.63 -7.90 -3.32
C THR A 157 27.66 -8.34 -1.86
N MET A 158 28.84 -8.75 -1.38
CA MET A 158 29.10 -8.97 0.03
C MET A 158 29.06 -7.64 0.79
N ILE A 159 28.25 -7.54 1.86
CA ILE A 159 28.07 -6.34 2.65
C ILE A 159 29.26 -6.10 3.60
N ALA A 160 29.89 -7.17 4.08
CA ALA A 160 31.01 -7.07 5.01
C ALA A 160 32.13 -6.17 4.47
N GLY A 161 32.63 -5.27 5.30
CA GLY A 161 33.70 -4.33 4.95
C GLY A 161 33.27 -3.14 4.09
N LYS A 162 31.96 -2.98 3.78
CA LYS A 162 31.42 -1.82 3.07
C LYS A 162 31.05 -0.70 4.05
N ILE A 163 31.20 0.54 3.57
CA ILE A 163 30.70 1.72 4.27
C ILE A 163 29.30 1.99 3.75
N THR A 164 28.33 2.06 4.65
CA THR A 164 26.92 2.35 4.33
C THR A 164 26.50 3.64 5.02
N VAL A 165 25.84 4.53 4.28
CA VAL A 165 25.23 5.74 4.82
C VAL A 165 23.72 5.57 4.79
N VAL A 166 23.08 5.70 5.97
CA VAL A 166 21.62 5.68 6.10
C VAL A 166 21.12 7.09 6.35
N CYS A 167 20.28 7.60 5.45
CA CYS A 167 19.69 8.93 5.56
C CYS A 167 18.36 8.85 6.28
N GLY A 168 18.32 9.19 7.58
CA GLY A 168 17.15 9.17 8.44
C GLY A 168 17.41 8.48 9.78
N PHE A 169 16.63 8.84 10.80
CA PHE A 169 16.75 8.29 12.15
C PHE A 169 15.38 8.04 12.81
N GLY A 170 14.37 7.71 11.99
CA GLY A 170 13.07 7.20 12.41
C GLY A 170 13.12 5.71 12.72
N ASP A 171 11.94 5.08 12.89
CA ASP A 171 11.86 3.63 13.21
C ASP A 171 12.52 2.78 12.12
N VAL A 172 12.33 3.13 10.84
CA VAL A 172 12.99 2.45 9.71
C VAL A 172 14.49 2.77 9.66
N GLY A 173 14.89 4.03 9.84
CA GLY A 173 16.30 4.42 9.69
C GLY A 173 17.22 3.98 10.84
N LYS A 174 16.68 3.49 11.95
CA LYS A 174 17.44 2.94 13.11
C LYS A 174 17.74 1.45 12.98
N ILE A 175 17.43 0.85 11.87
CA ILE A 175 17.57 -0.60 11.62
C ILE A 175 19.04 -1.04 11.46
#